data_3566d73335594df59cc9890e1e510de4
#
_entry.id   3566d73335594df59cc9890e1e510de4
#
_cell.length_a   1.000
_cell.length_b   1.000
_cell.length_c   1.000
_cell.angle_alpha   90.00
_cell.angle_beta   90.00
_cell.angle_gamma   90.00
#
_symmetry.space_group_name_H-M   'P 1'
#
loop_
_entity.id
_entity.type
_entity.pdbx_description
1 polymer ?
#
loop_
_entity_poly.entity_id
_entity_poly.type
_entity_poly.pdbx_seq_one_letter_code
_entity_poly.pdbx_strand_id
1 'polypeptide(L)'
;MVLSLAEMSFGGALLTVVIVLLRSLFLNRLPKKMFLAMWAICLLCFLVPVRIAAPVSIYQLFNHPAAFHNDRQIDAGPGLSGALPYAAKGSGIWGQGASDGSDSFSGSTAGTWAMEAAKAKAAGESHTGWVIFAVWCAGFLVLVSVIAAGHIRGMRKYKMALPIHLLPEGFGAVFPWLAAHPIRRNVQVKYLDQIDTPLTYGIFKPVILLPKHMDWNDRQRVGFVLAHEMAHIRRFDGISKGLLAAALCIHWFNPMVWVMYVFANRDLELACDEAVLQKYGSSVKAEYALALVGMEEKRLGFVPMT
;
A
#
# COMPACT_ATOMS: atom_id res chain seq x y z
N MET A 1 2.45 -11.19 13.56
CA MET A 1 2.30 -10.93 12.12
C MET A 1 1.07 -10.08 11.80
N VAL A 2 -0.15 -10.47 12.20
CA VAL A 2 -1.37 -9.68 11.90
C VAL A 2 -1.34 -8.29 12.56
N LEU A 3 -0.88 -8.17 13.81
CA LEU A 3 -0.73 -6.88 14.50
C LEU A 3 0.26 -5.96 13.80
N SER A 4 1.39 -6.48 13.32
CA SER A 4 2.36 -5.67 12.58
C SER A 4 1.82 -5.19 11.22
N LEU A 5 1.01 -6.00 10.53
CA LEU A 5 0.32 -5.58 9.32
C LEU A 5 -0.72 -4.47 9.58
N ALA A 6 -1.43 -4.56 10.69
CA ALA A 6 -2.40 -3.52 11.08
C ALA A 6 -1.70 -2.20 11.43
N GLU A 7 -0.57 -2.22 12.14
CA GLU A 7 0.23 -1.03 12.44
C GLU A 7 0.77 -0.37 11.17
N MET A 8 1.34 -1.16 10.24
CA MET A 8 1.80 -0.67 8.93
C MET A 8 0.64 -0.07 8.13
N SER A 9 -0.49 -0.76 8.12
CA SER A 9 -1.70 -0.33 7.41
C SER A 9 -2.23 0.99 7.95
N PHE A 10 -2.22 1.18 9.28
CA PHE A 10 -2.65 2.43 9.91
C PHE A 10 -1.69 3.60 9.61
N GLY A 11 -0.38 3.38 9.74
CA GLY A 11 0.63 4.40 9.39
C GLY A 11 0.56 4.83 7.93
N GLY A 12 0.46 3.86 7.02
CA GLY A 12 0.28 4.12 5.60
C GLY A 12 -1.04 4.84 5.28
N ALA A 13 -2.13 4.50 5.98
CA ALA A 13 -3.41 5.17 5.82
C ALA A 13 -3.35 6.65 6.22
N LEU A 14 -2.75 6.95 7.38
CA LEU A 14 -2.58 8.33 7.83
C LEU A 14 -1.76 9.15 6.82
N LEU A 15 -0.64 8.59 6.35
CA LEU A 15 0.19 9.25 5.35
C LEU A 15 -0.56 9.46 4.02
N THR A 16 -1.38 8.48 3.60
CA THR A 16 -2.23 8.61 2.41
C THR A 16 -3.18 9.80 2.53
N VAL A 17 -3.85 9.97 3.68
CA VAL A 17 -4.75 11.11 3.93
C VAL A 17 -3.98 12.43 3.81
N VAL A 18 -2.81 12.53 4.44
CA VAL A 18 -1.96 13.74 4.37
C VAL A 18 -1.58 14.04 2.92
N ILE A 19 -1.15 13.04 2.15
CA ILE A 19 -0.77 13.23 0.74
C ILE A 19 -1.98 13.68 -0.09
N VAL A 20 -3.16 13.10 0.10
CA VAL A 20 -4.39 13.49 -0.62
C VAL A 20 -4.76 14.94 -0.31
N LEU A 21 -4.66 15.37 0.95
CA LEU A 21 -4.89 16.76 1.35
C LEU A 21 -3.87 17.71 0.71
N LEU A 22 -2.58 17.39 0.79
CA LEU A 22 -1.53 18.18 0.13
C LEU A 22 -1.73 18.24 -1.37
N ARG A 23 -2.12 17.12 -1.99
CA ARG A 23 -2.43 17.06 -3.40
C ARG A 23 -3.60 17.98 -3.77
N SER A 24 -4.67 18.01 -2.99
CA SER A 24 -5.83 18.87 -3.26
C SER A 24 -5.46 20.36 -3.21
N LEU A 25 -4.57 20.75 -2.29
CA LEU A 25 -4.14 22.13 -2.12
C LEU A 25 -3.10 22.58 -3.15
N PHE A 26 -2.18 21.70 -3.53
CA PHE A 26 -0.99 22.07 -4.29
C PHE A 26 -0.90 21.45 -5.69
N LEU A 27 -1.94 20.76 -6.18
CA LEU A 27 -1.93 20.08 -7.47
C LEU A 27 -1.50 20.97 -8.64
N ASN A 28 -1.89 22.25 -8.61
CA ASN A 28 -1.59 23.22 -9.67
C ASN A 28 -0.30 24.02 -9.45
N ARG A 29 0.30 23.92 -8.26
CA ARG A 29 1.48 24.70 -7.88
C ARG A 29 2.77 23.90 -7.88
N LEU A 30 2.69 22.59 -7.61
CA LEU A 30 3.85 21.72 -7.49
C LEU A 30 4.05 20.88 -8.76
N PRO A 31 5.31 20.63 -9.16
CA PRO A 31 5.61 19.70 -10.25
C PRO A 31 5.13 18.29 -9.89
N LYS A 32 4.56 17.59 -10.88
CA LYS A 32 3.94 16.27 -10.67
C LYS A 32 4.92 15.21 -10.14
N LYS A 33 6.21 15.36 -10.43
CA LYS A 33 7.30 14.51 -9.93
C LYS A 33 7.38 14.49 -8.39
N MET A 34 7.01 15.59 -7.70
CA MET A 34 7.00 15.64 -6.24
C MET A 34 5.92 14.73 -5.65
N PHE A 35 4.73 14.70 -6.27
CA PHE A 35 3.68 13.77 -5.82
C PHE A 35 4.10 12.32 -5.99
N LEU A 36 4.83 11.98 -7.05
CA LEU A 36 5.38 10.63 -7.21
C LEU A 36 6.36 10.25 -6.11
N ALA A 37 7.22 11.17 -5.67
CA ALA A 37 8.12 10.94 -4.55
C ALA A 37 7.34 10.73 -3.23
N MET A 38 6.28 11.52 -2.99
CA MET A 38 5.40 11.34 -1.84
C MET A 38 4.71 9.98 -1.86
N TRP A 39 4.20 9.55 -3.02
CA TRP A 39 3.61 8.22 -3.19
C TRP A 39 4.63 7.10 -3.00
N ALA A 40 5.87 7.28 -3.42
CA ALA A 40 6.94 6.31 -3.19
C ALA A 40 7.23 6.13 -1.69
N ILE A 41 7.26 7.22 -0.92
CA ILE A 41 7.42 7.17 0.54
C ILE A 41 6.23 6.46 1.19
N CYS A 42 5.01 6.79 0.77
CA CYS A 42 3.79 6.14 1.26
C CYS A 42 3.82 4.62 0.99
N LEU A 43 4.22 4.25 -0.23
CA LEU A 43 4.37 2.85 -0.64
C LEU A 43 5.40 2.10 0.21
N LEU A 44 6.53 2.74 0.54
CA LEU A 44 7.52 2.18 1.44
C LEU A 44 6.93 1.92 2.84
N CYS A 45 6.12 2.83 3.37
CA CYS A 45 5.43 2.63 4.66
C CYS A 45 4.46 1.44 4.64
N PHE A 46 3.84 1.14 3.48
CA PHE A 46 2.97 -0.02 3.33
C PHE A 46 3.75 -1.34 3.12
N LEU A 47 4.91 -1.31 2.46
CA LEU A 47 5.64 -2.52 2.08
C LEU A 47 6.75 -2.90 3.07
N VAL A 48 7.33 -1.92 3.76
CA VAL A 48 8.44 -2.15 4.68
C VAL A 48 7.96 -1.93 6.12
N PRO A 49 8.15 -2.90 7.02
CA PRO A 49 7.82 -2.74 8.43
C PRO A 49 8.82 -1.79 9.12
N VAL A 50 8.76 -0.50 8.78
CA VAL A 50 9.56 0.51 9.43
C VAL A 50 8.94 0.75 10.81
N ARG A 51 9.49 0.15 11.85
CA ARG A 51 9.19 0.53 13.22
C ARG A 51 9.89 1.87 13.49
N ILE A 52 9.20 2.95 13.16
CA ILE A 52 9.60 4.27 13.66
C ILE A 52 9.30 4.20 15.15
N ALA A 53 10.33 4.06 15.98
CA ALA A 53 10.22 4.30 17.41
C ALA A 53 9.89 5.79 17.57
N ALA A 54 8.61 6.12 17.43
CA ALA A 54 8.15 7.47 17.70
C ALA A 54 8.33 7.71 19.21
N PRO A 55 9.11 8.72 19.64
CA PRO A 55 9.30 9.02 21.05
C PRO A 55 8.01 9.51 21.73
N VAL A 56 6.95 9.75 20.94
CA VAL A 56 5.62 10.13 21.43
C VAL A 56 4.63 9.07 20.96
N SER A 57 4.35 8.11 21.83
CA SER A 57 3.25 7.18 21.64
C SER A 57 1.93 7.94 21.84
N ILE A 58 1.17 8.14 20.77
CA ILE A 58 -0.20 8.71 20.84
C ILE A 58 -1.06 7.90 21.81
N TYR A 59 -0.73 6.64 22.05
CA TYR A 59 -1.36 5.78 23.06
C TYR A 59 -1.15 6.29 24.51
N GLN A 60 -0.10 7.05 24.79
CA GLN A 60 0.09 7.66 26.10
C GLN A 60 -0.84 8.86 26.34
N LEU A 61 -1.33 9.50 25.28
CA LEU A 61 -2.27 10.62 25.38
C LEU A 61 -3.69 10.15 25.74
N PHE A 62 -4.05 8.91 25.39
CA PHE A 62 -5.36 8.30 25.69
C PHE A 62 -5.35 7.40 26.93
N ASN A 63 -4.18 6.98 27.42
CA ASN A 63 -4.01 6.20 28.62
C ASN A 63 -3.43 7.07 29.76
N HIS A 64 -4.11 8.16 30.11
CA HIS A 64 -4.04 8.67 31.45
C HIS A 64 -5.10 7.91 32.26
N PRO A 65 -4.75 6.89 33.05
CA PRO A 65 -5.59 6.52 34.16
C PRO A 65 -5.61 7.76 35.05
N ALA A 66 -6.78 8.35 35.25
CA ALA A 66 -6.98 9.35 36.27
C ALA A 66 -6.44 8.74 37.58
N ALA A 67 -5.25 9.17 37.95
CA ALA A 67 -4.68 8.84 39.24
C ALA A 67 -5.53 9.58 40.28
N PHE A 68 -6.58 8.91 40.75
CA PHE A 68 -7.18 9.25 42.00
C PHE A 68 -6.12 8.94 43.08
N HIS A 69 -5.27 9.91 43.35
CA HIS A 69 -4.48 9.97 44.58
C HIS A 69 -5.47 10.07 45.74
N ASN A 70 -5.73 8.95 46.36
CA ASN A 70 -6.36 8.90 47.66
C ASN A 70 -5.23 9.01 48.69
N ASP A 71 -4.64 10.21 48.81
CA ASP A 71 -3.75 10.58 49.88
C ASP A 71 -4.58 10.77 51.16
N ARG A 72 -4.87 9.65 51.84
CA ARG A 72 -5.11 9.66 53.26
C ARG A 72 -3.83 9.13 53.94
N GLN A 73 -2.86 9.97 54.03
CA GLN A 73 -1.77 9.84 54.95
C GLN A 73 -2.32 10.08 56.34
N ILE A 74 -2.52 8.98 57.10
CA ILE A 74 -2.78 9.07 58.54
C ILE A 74 -1.44 9.39 59.18
N ASP A 75 -1.31 10.64 59.64
CA ASP A 75 -0.24 11.05 60.52
C ASP A 75 -0.33 10.29 61.83
N ALA A 76 0.57 9.31 62.04
CA ALA A 76 0.88 8.79 63.37
C ALA A 76 2.11 9.50 63.87
N GLY A 77 1.92 10.33 64.87
CA GLY A 77 2.94 11.11 65.54
C GLY A 77 4.05 10.28 66.21
N PRO A 78 5.13 10.94 66.65
CA PRO A 78 6.35 10.26 67.08
C PRO A 78 6.28 9.85 68.55
N GLY A 79 6.55 8.59 68.84
CA GLY A 79 6.67 8.09 70.19
C GLY A 79 7.36 6.76 70.35
N LEU A 80 8.60 6.83 70.82
CA LEU A 80 9.32 5.86 71.65
C LEU A 80 9.97 4.61 71.03
N SER A 81 11.26 4.75 71.03
CA SER A 81 12.35 3.77 71.04
C SER A 81 12.13 2.56 71.93
N GLY A 82 12.64 1.41 71.51
CA GLY A 82 12.99 0.34 72.45
C GLY A 82 13.23 -1.02 71.82
N ALA A 83 14.50 -1.33 71.60
CA ALA A 83 15.17 -2.59 71.78
C ALA A 83 14.72 -3.89 71.09
N LEU A 84 15.68 -4.36 70.32
CA LEU A 84 16.00 -5.71 69.83
C LEU A 84 15.99 -6.82 70.91
N PRO A 85 16.45 -8.00 70.61
CA PRO A 85 15.92 -9.15 69.90
C PRO A 85 15.89 -10.36 70.80
N TYR A 86 15.20 -11.46 70.46
CA TYR A 86 15.69 -12.77 70.84
C TYR A 86 14.99 -13.92 70.17
N ALA A 87 15.77 -14.82 69.62
CA ALA A 87 15.44 -16.14 69.25
C ALA A 87 15.24 -17.01 70.50
N ALA A 88 14.22 -17.82 70.56
CA ALA A 88 14.21 -19.03 71.39
C ALA A 88 13.31 -20.11 70.84
N LYS A 89 13.95 -21.16 70.56
CA LYS A 89 13.59 -22.55 70.43
C LYS A 89 12.98 -23.08 71.76
N GLY A 90 11.92 -23.92 71.68
CA GLY A 90 11.47 -24.68 72.87
C GLY A 90 10.11 -25.31 72.63
N SER A 91 10.07 -26.54 72.17
CA SER A 91 9.61 -27.82 72.77
C SER A 91 8.61 -27.76 73.90
N GLY A 92 7.53 -28.56 73.72
CA GLY A 92 6.83 -29.23 74.87
C GLY A 92 5.34 -29.02 74.96
N ILE A 93 4.50 -29.96 74.44
CA ILE A 93 3.85 -31.04 75.24
C ILE A 93 2.53 -30.66 75.96
N TRP A 94 1.49 -31.48 75.62
CA TRP A 94 0.25 -31.80 76.34
C TRP A 94 -0.97 -30.87 76.19
N GLY A 95 -2.04 -31.55 75.74
CA GLY A 95 -3.41 -31.16 76.01
C GLY A 95 -4.40 -31.72 75.01
N GLN A 96 -4.94 -32.91 75.33
CA GLN A 96 -6.08 -33.55 74.68
C GLN A 96 -7.35 -32.70 74.86
N GLY A 97 -8.22 -32.71 73.85
CA GLY A 97 -9.61 -32.32 74.02
C GLY A 97 -10.39 -32.18 72.73
N ALA A 98 -11.00 -33.24 72.30
CA ALA A 98 -12.33 -33.42 71.70
C ALA A 98 -12.84 -32.53 70.59
N SER A 99 -13.09 -33.20 69.47
CA SER A 99 -14.35 -33.23 68.67
C SER A 99 -14.73 -32.02 67.83
N ASP A 100 -14.97 -32.40 66.62
CA ASP A 100 -16.01 -32.03 65.70
C ASP A 100 -15.67 -31.08 64.61
N GLY A 101 -15.74 -31.64 63.43
CA GLY A 101 -16.43 -31.07 62.25
C GLY A 101 -15.87 -29.78 61.70
N SER A 102 -14.72 -29.83 61.04
CA SER A 102 -14.43 -28.80 60.06
C SER A 102 -14.11 -29.47 58.73
N ASP A 103 -15.09 -29.42 57.88
CA ASP A 103 -14.93 -29.66 56.45
C ASP A 103 -13.69 -28.92 55.94
N SER A 104 -12.67 -29.69 55.65
CA SER A 104 -11.56 -29.19 54.85
C SER A 104 -12.09 -28.89 53.45
N PHE A 105 -12.62 -27.69 53.29
CA PHE A 105 -12.88 -27.11 51.97
C PHE A 105 -11.54 -26.97 51.31
N SER A 106 -11.18 -28.04 50.59
CA SER A 106 -9.91 -28.08 49.85
C SER A 106 -9.88 -26.95 48.83
N GLY A 107 -8.96 -26.01 49.02
CA GLY A 107 -8.66 -24.90 48.09
C GLY A 107 -8.11 -25.33 46.73
N SER A 108 -8.44 -26.54 46.24
CA SER A 108 -7.97 -27.07 44.99
C SER A 108 -8.92 -26.82 43.81
N THR A 109 -10.19 -26.52 44.06
CA THR A 109 -11.18 -26.32 42.98
C THR A 109 -11.12 -24.91 42.39
N ALA A 110 -10.79 -23.89 43.18
CA ALA A 110 -10.67 -22.52 42.69
C ALA A 110 -9.49 -22.33 41.72
N GLY A 111 -8.39 -23.08 41.86
CA GLY A 111 -7.25 -23.04 40.96
C GLY A 111 -7.49 -23.77 39.64
N THR A 112 -8.29 -24.86 39.69
CA THR A 112 -8.55 -25.67 38.48
C THR A 112 -9.47 -24.97 37.49
N TRP A 113 -10.56 -24.36 37.94
CA TRP A 113 -11.46 -23.64 37.05
C TRP A 113 -10.81 -22.34 36.48
N ALA A 114 -9.97 -21.67 37.26
CA ALA A 114 -9.21 -20.51 36.76
C ALA A 114 -8.18 -20.91 35.70
N MET A 115 -7.53 -22.06 35.88
CA MET A 115 -6.58 -22.60 34.90
C MET A 115 -7.30 -23.14 33.65
N GLU A 116 -8.46 -23.76 33.80
CA GLU A 116 -9.30 -24.18 32.66
C GLU A 116 -9.89 -22.99 31.92
N ALA A 117 -10.36 -21.95 32.62
CA ALA A 117 -10.82 -20.72 31.99
C ALA A 117 -9.70 -19.99 31.24
N ALA A 118 -8.49 -19.93 31.81
CA ALA A 118 -7.31 -19.38 31.14
C ALA A 118 -6.93 -20.21 29.90
N LYS A 119 -6.98 -21.53 29.96
CA LYS A 119 -6.72 -22.44 28.85
C LYS A 119 -7.80 -22.36 27.78
N ALA A 120 -9.06 -22.23 28.14
CA ALA A 120 -10.17 -22.02 27.22
C ALA A 120 -10.06 -20.64 26.50
N LYS A 121 -9.69 -19.59 27.26
CA LYS A 121 -9.44 -18.25 26.71
C LYS A 121 -8.25 -18.26 25.74
N ALA A 122 -7.14 -18.90 26.11
CA ALA A 122 -5.97 -19.03 25.22
C ALA A 122 -6.30 -19.86 23.96
N ALA A 123 -7.10 -20.93 24.09
CA ALA A 123 -7.58 -21.71 22.95
C ALA A 123 -8.52 -20.89 22.05
N GLY A 124 -9.44 -20.11 22.62
CA GLY A 124 -10.33 -19.21 21.88
C GLY A 124 -9.58 -18.11 21.13
N GLU A 125 -8.56 -17.51 21.74
CA GLU A 125 -7.70 -16.52 21.11
C GLU A 125 -6.90 -17.12 19.93
N SER A 126 -6.46 -18.36 20.02
CA SER A 126 -5.77 -19.04 18.94
C SER A 126 -6.70 -19.31 17.74
N HIS A 127 -7.92 -19.77 17.95
CA HIS A 127 -8.90 -20.01 16.89
C HIS A 127 -9.29 -18.73 16.16
N THR A 128 -9.56 -17.64 16.90
CA THR A 128 -9.89 -16.34 16.33
C THR A 128 -8.74 -15.81 15.48
N GLY A 129 -7.50 -15.95 15.93
CA GLY A 129 -6.30 -15.56 15.16
C GLY A 129 -6.17 -16.30 13.84
N TRP A 130 -6.43 -17.61 13.83
CA TRP A 130 -6.41 -18.42 12.61
C TRP A 130 -7.52 -18.06 11.63
N VAL A 131 -8.73 -17.77 12.11
CA VAL A 131 -9.86 -17.34 11.28
C VAL A 131 -9.54 -16.00 10.61
N ILE A 132 -9.06 -15.02 11.36
CA ILE A 132 -8.66 -13.70 10.79
C ILE A 132 -7.57 -13.87 9.74
N PHE A 133 -6.56 -14.70 10.01
CA PHE A 133 -5.50 -14.99 9.07
C PHE A 133 -6.02 -15.68 7.80
N ALA A 134 -6.92 -16.66 7.93
CA ALA A 134 -7.52 -17.35 6.80
C ALA A 134 -8.36 -16.42 5.92
N VAL A 135 -9.15 -15.54 6.52
CA VAL A 135 -9.92 -14.50 5.79
C VAL A 135 -8.97 -13.55 5.06
N TRP A 136 -7.89 -13.11 5.72
CA TRP A 136 -6.89 -12.27 5.08
C TRP A 136 -6.22 -12.97 3.89
N CYS A 137 -5.81 -14.23 4.05
CA CYS A 137 -5.23 -15.04 2.97
C CYS A 137 -6.22 -15.20 1.80
N ALA A 138 -7.49 -15.46 2.09
CA ALA A 138 -8.50 -15.63 1.05
C ALA A 138 -8.65 -14.34 0.22
N GLY A 139 -8.78 -13.17 0.85
CA GLY A 139 -8.86 -11.89 0.17
C GLY A 139 -7.61 -11.56 -0.65
N PHE A 140 -6.42 -11.83 -0.07
CA PHE A 140 -5.15 -11.67 -0.78
C PHE A 140 -5.09 -12.54 -2.04
N LEU A 141 -5.41 -13.84 -1.93
CA LEU A 141 -5.38 -14.78 -3.06
C LEU A 141 -6.41 -14.41 -4.15
N VAL A 142 -7.59 -13.95 -3.77
CA VAL A 142 -8.61 -13.48 -4.72
C VAL A 142 -8.07 -12.30 -5.52
N LEU A 143 -7.53 -11.26 -4.86
CA LEU A 143 -7.01 -10.09 -5.55
C LEU A 143 -5.80 -10.41 -6.44
N VAL A 144 -4.85 -11.19 -5.93
CA VAL A 144 -3.70 -11.65 -6.74
C VAL A 144 -4.19 -12.41 -7.97
N SER A 145 -5.17 -13.30 -7.82
CA SER A 145 -5.72 -14.08 -8.94
C SER A 145 -6.41 -13.18 -9.98
N VAL A 146 -7.17 -12.18 -9.55
CA VAL A 146 -7.85 -11.23 -10.45
C VAL A 146 -6.81 -10.39 -11.22
N ILE A 147 -5.83 -9.83 -10.54
CA ILE A 147 -4.78 -9.01 -11.15
C ILE A 147 -3.92 -9.86 -12.09
N ALA A 148 -3.51 -11.05 -11.66
CA ALA A 148 -2.72 -11.97 -12.48
C ALA A 148 -3.51 -12.42 -13.73
N ALA A 149 -4.78 -12.76 -13.58
CA ALA A 149 -5.64 -13.14 -14.71
C ALA A 149 -5.78 -11.99 -15.72
N GLY A 150 -5.97 -10.73 -15.25
CA GLY A 150 -6.00 -9.55 -16.09
C GLY A 150 -4.67 -9.33 -16.83
N HIS A 151 -3.55 -9.44 -16.12
CA HIS A 151 -2.21 -9.31 -16.71
C HIS A 151 -1.93 -10.41 -17.74
N ILE A 152 -2.23 -11.67 -17.44
CA ILE A 152 -2.02 -12.81 -18.36
C ILE A 152 -2.88 -12.64 -19.63
N ARG A 153 -4.14 -12.22 -19.49
CA ARG A 153 -5.03 -11.97 -20.65
C ARG A 153 -4.45 -10.85 -21.53
N GLY A 154 -3.99 -9.75 -20.92
CA GLY A 154 -3.32 -8.67 -21.64
C GLY A 154 -2.07 -9.18 -22.37
N MET A 155 -1.17 -9.87 -21.68
CA MET A 155 0.06 -10.41 -22.26
C MET A 155 -0.19 -11.40 -23.41
N ARG A 156 -1.28 -12.20 -23.35
CA ARG A 156 -1.67 -13.07 -24.46
C ARG A 156 -2.05 -12.29 -25.71
N LYS A 157 -2.81 -11.19 -25.56
CA LYS A 157 -3.13 -10.27 -26.68
C LYS A 157 -1.87 -9.63 -27.26
N TYR A 158 -0.97 -9.14 -26.39
CA TYR A 158 0.25 -8.45 -26.83
C TYR A 158 1.26 -9.34 -27.57
N LYS A 159 1.21 -10.67 -27.35
CA LYS A 159 2.04 -11.63 -28.12
C LYS A 159 1.70 -11.67 -29.60
N MET A 160 0.49 -11.28 -29.99
CA MET A 160 0.05 -11.22 -31.39
C MET A 160 0.51 -9.95 -32.11
N ALA A 161 1.17 -9.03 -31.40
CA ALA A 161 1.64 -7.78 -31.95
C ALA A 161 2.76 -7.99 -32.98
N LEU A 162 2.62 -7.31 -34.10
CA LEU A 162 3.57 -7.37 -35.23
C LEU A 162 4.59 -6.24 -35.13
N PRO A 163 5.84 -6.46 -35.57
CA PRO A 163 6.86 -5.41 -35.57
C PRO A 163 6.47 -4.26 -36.49
N ILE A 164 6.78 -3.02 -36.10
CA ILE A 164 6.38 -1.81 -36.82
C ILE A 164 6.96 -1.72 -38.26
N HIS A 165 8.09 -2.38 -38.52
CA HIS A 165 8.71 -2.36 -39.86
C HIS A 165 7.87 -3.08 -40.92
N LEU A 166 6.89 -3.91 -40.52
CA LEU A 166 5.92 -4.53 -41.40
C LEU A 166 4.77 -3.60 -41.80
N LEU A 167 4.69 -2.42 -41.21
CA LEU A 167 3.71 -1.37 -41.55
C LEU A 167 4.46 -0.17 -42.08
N PRO A 168 4.55 0.03 -43.44
CA PRO A 168 5.39 1.07 -44.04
C PRO A 168 5.08 2.48 -43.56
N GLU A 169 3.80 2.82 -43.41
CA GLU A 169 3.35 4.12 -42.92
C GLU A 169 3.81 4.36 -41.47
N GLY A 170 3.59 3.35 -40.59
CA GLY A 170 4.02 3.40 -39.19
C GLY A 170 5.54 3.46 -39.07
N PHE A 171 6.29 2.68 -39.85
CA PHE A 171 7.73 2.70 -39.81
C PHE A 171 8.27 4.08 -40.22
N GLY A 172 7.73 4.67 -41.31
CA GLY A 172 8.12 6.02 -41.80
C GLY A 172 7.84 7.13 -40.79
N ALA A 173 6.86 6.98 -39.92
CA ALA A 173 6.56 7.94 -38.84
C ALA A 173 7.40 7.72 -37.59
N VAL A 174 7.58 6.46 -37.16
CA VAL A 174 8.16 6.08 -35.85
C VAL A 174 9.71 6.09 -35.90
N PHE A 175 10.31 5.54 -36.97
CA PHE A 175 11.77 5.36 -37.02
C PHE A 175 12.56 6.67 -36.96
N PRO A 176 12.22 7.73 -37.74
CA PRO A 176 12.91 9.00 -37.63
C PRO A 176 12.82 9.63 -36.26
N TRP A 177 11.67 9.47 -35.60
CA TRP A 177 11.48 9.96 -34.24
C TRP A 177 12.37 9.22 -33.25
N LEU A 178 12.46 7.89 -33.30
CA LEU A 178 13.33 7.09 -32.44
C LEU A 178 14.79 7.40 -32.64
N ALA A 179 15.22 7.59 -33.90
CA ALA A 179 16.60 7.98 -34.25
C ALA A 179 16.98 9.34 -33.64
N ALA A 180 16.04 10.29 -33.64
CA ALA A 180 16.23 11.60 -33.02
C ALA A 180 16.22 11.59 -31.50
N HIS A 181 15.69 10.52 -30.87
CA HIS A 181 15.50 10.43 -29.43
C HIS A 181 16.08 9.13 -28.83
N PRO A 182 17.40 8.96 -28.90
CA PRO A 182 18.04 7.72 -28.43
C PRO A 182 17.80 7.50 -26.94
N ILE A 183 17.59 6.25 -26.56
CA ILE A 183 17.50 5.78 -25.18
C ILE A 183 18.51 4.66 -24.96
N ARG A 184 19.07 4.55 -23.75
CA ARG A 184 20.06 3.53 -23.42
C ARG A 184 19.53 2.09 -23.48
N ARG A 185 18.20 1.93 -23.45
CA ARG A 185 17.53 0.61 -23.49
C ARG A 185 17.05 0.31 -24.89
N ASN A 186 17.14 -0.97 -25.28
CA ASN A 186 16.59 -1.42 -26.56
C ASN A 186 15.05 -1.43 -26.48
N VAL A 187 14.41 -0.44 -27.07
CA VAL A 187 12.96 -0.28 -27.13
C VAL A 187 12.48 -0.85 -28.45
N GLN A 188 11.57 -1.83 -28.38
CA GLN A 188 10.87 -2.36 -29.55
C GLN A 188 9.56 -1.61 -29.74
N VAL A 189 9.22 -1.29 -30.98
CA VAL A 189 7.91 -0.74 -31.32
C VAL A 189 7.18 -1.77 -32.18
N LYS A 190 5.95 -2.06 -31.77
CA LYS A 190 5.07 -3.02 -32.45
C LYS A 190 3.71 -2.37 -32.65
N TYR A 191 2.92 -2.93 -33.55
CA TYR A 191 1.53 -2.52 -33.73
C TYR A 191 0.59 -3.69 -33.53
N LEU A 192 -0.62 -3.38 -33.12
CA LEU A 192 -1.68 -4.35 -32.88
C LEU A 192 -3.03 -3.75 -33.26
N ASP A 193 -3.86 -4.54 -33.92
CA ASP A 193 -5.19 -4.11 -34.38
C ASP A 193 -6.24 -4.14 -33.25
N GLN A 194 -5.98 -4.95 -32.23
CA GLN A 194 -6.94 -5.21 -31.12
C GLN A 194 -6.80 -4.25 -29.93
N ILE A 195 -6.08 -3.15 -30.12
CA ILE A 195 -5.93 -2.11 -29.07
C ILE A 195 -6.37 -0.76 -29.63
N ASP A 196 -7.06 0.01 -28.79
CA ASP A 196 -7.55 1.35 -29.15
C ASP A 196 -6.61 2.45 -28.67
N THR A 197 -5.81 2.17 -27.64
CA THR A 197 -4.86 3.13 -27.06
C THR A 197 -3.44 2.58 -27.09
N PRO A 198 -2.45 3.45 -27.30
CA PRO A 198 -1.04 3.09 -27.12
C PRO A 198 -0.79 2.56 -25.69
N LEU A 199 0.18 1.70 -25.57
CA LEU A 199 0.61 1.21 -24.25
C LEU A 199 2.05 0.70 -24.29
N THR A 200 2.69 0.74 -23.14
CA THR A 200 4.04 0.19 -22.93
C THR A 200 4.02 -0.97 -21.96
N TYR A 201 4.74 -2.04 -22.29
CA TYR A 201 4.95 -3.19 -21.40
C TYR A 201 6.40 -3.66 -21.44
N GLY A 202 6.79 -4.45 -20.42
CA GLY A 202 8.15 -4.96 -20.26
C GLY A 202 9.07 -4.01 -19.50
N ILE A 203 9.71 -4.50 -18.44
CA ILE A 203 10.58 -3.70 -17.56
C ILE A 203 12.00 -3.61 -18.15
N PHE A 204 12.59 -4.75 -18.53
CA PHE A 204 13.97 -4.82 -19.02
C PHE A 204 14.07 -4.66 -20.53
N LYS A 205 13.13 -5.21 -21.27
CA LYS A 205 13.01 -5.09 -22.73
C LYS A 205 11.68 -4.41 -23.04
N PRO A 206 11.61 -3.09 -22.94
CA PRO A 206 10.36 -2.37 -23.11
C PRO A 206 9.87 -2.45 -24.56
N VAL A 207 8.58 -2.67 -24.69
CA VAL A 207 7.88 -2.72 -25.97
C VAL A 207 6.77 -1.68 -25.95
N ILE A 208 6.76 -0.80 -26.92
CA ILE A 208 5.68 0.16 -27.19
C ILE A 208 4.72 -0.50 -28.19
N LEU A 209 3.47 -0.63 -27.79
CA LEU A 209 2.39 -1.08 -28.67
C LEU A 209 1.59 0.11 -29.16
N LEU A 210 1.41 0.21 -30.47
CA LEU A 210 0.65 1.27 -31.12
C LEU A 210 -0.58 0.66 -31.82
N PRO A 211 -1.73 1.33 -31.80
CA PRO A 211 -2.90 0.89 -32.55
C PRO A 211 -2.63 0.96 -34.06
N LYS A 212 -3.03 -0.08 -34.81
CA LYS A 212 -2.87 -0.09 -36.27
C LYS A 212 -3.66 1.04 -36.96
N HIS A 213 -4.82 1.38 -36.42
CA HIS A 213 -5.72 2.40 -36.96
C HIS A 213 -5.36 3.85 -36.57
N MET A 214 -4.15 4.05 -36.00
CA MET A 214 -3.62 5.39 -35.71
C MET A 214 -3.38 6.15 -37.02
N ASP A 215 -3.59 7.48 -37.00
CA ASP A 215 -3.22 8.33 -38.13
C ASP A 215 -1.70 8.50 -38.19
N TRP A 216 -1.08 7.75 -39.10
CA TRP A 216 0.38 7.74 -39.29
C TRP A 216 0.89 8.94 -40.06
N ASN A 217 0.01 9.71 -40.75
CA ASN A 217 0.38 10.92 -41.49
C ASN A 217 0.60 12.09 -40.55
N ASP A 218 -0.06 12.12 -39.42
CA ASP A 218 0.16 13.15 -38.40
C ASP A 218 1.41 12.79 -37.56
N ARG A 219 2.57 13.17 -38.10
CA ARG A 219 3.86 12.93 -37.43
C ARG A 219 3.99 13.61 -36.09
N GLN A 220 3.31 14.74 -35.88
CA GLN A 220 3.32 15.46 -34.61
C GLN A 220 2.58 14.67 -33.55
N ARG A 221 1.40 14.17 -33.87
CA ARG A 221 0.59 13.30 -32.98
C ARG A 221 1.34 12.01 -32.65
N VAL A 222 1.93 11.34 -33.63
CA VAL A 222 2.78 10.16 -33.41
C VAL A 222 3.93 10.50 -32.46
N GLY A 223 4.57 11.67 -32.64
CA GLY A 223 5.64 12.15 -31.78
C GLY A 223 5.20 12.36 -30.32
N PHE A 224 4.01 12.93 -30.09
CA PHE A 224 3.44 13.10 -28.76
C PHE A 224 3.21 11.77 -28.06
N VAL A 225 2.60 10.82 -28.75
CA VAL A 225 2.35 9.47 -28.25
C VAL A 225 3.64 8.77 -27.87
N LEU A 226 4.62 8.76 -28.79
CA LEU A 226 5.92 8.15 -28.53
C LEU A 226 6.64 8.81 -27.34
N ALA A 227 6.55 10.15 -27.21
CA ALA A 227 7.16 10.86 -26.10
C ALA A 227 6.50 10.49 -24.76
N HIS A 228 5.17 10.32 -24.73
CA HIS A 228 4.41 9.88 -23.57
C HIS A 228 4.83 8.47 -23.14
N GLU A 229 4.77 7.49 -24.05
CA GLU A 229 5.17 6.11 -23.80
C GLU A 229 6.65 6.01 -23.37
N MET A 230 7.51 6.83 -23.99
CA MET A 230 8.92 6.90 -23.64
C MET A 230 9.15 7.47 -22.23
N ALA A 231 8.28 8.36 -21.74
CA ALA A 231 8.35 8.86 -20.35
C ALA A 231 8.10 7.74 -19.35
N HIS A 232 7.10 6.87 -19.58
CA HIS A 232 6.87 5.67 -18.79
C HIS A 232 8.09 4.73 -18.75
N ILE A 233 8.70 4.50 -19.92
CA ILE A 233 9.88 3.65 -20.03
C ILE A 233 11.05 4.22 -19.21
N ARG A 234 11.31 5.53 -19.33
CA ARG A 234 12.45 6.19 -18.64
C ARG A 234 12.33 6.15 -17.14
N ARG A 235 11.11 6.26 -16.60
CA ARG A 235 10.83 6.28 -15.17
C ARG A 235 10.59 4.90 -14.56
N PHE A 236 10.57 3.84 -15.37
CA PHE A 236 10.25 2.49 -14.90
C PHE A 236 8.85 2.40 -14.27
N ASP A 237 7.87 3.09 -14.80
CA ASP A 237 6.52 3.16 -14.25
C ASP A 237 5.87 1.76 -14.10
N GLY A 238 6.27 0.78 -14.91
CA GLY A 238 5.86 -0.61 -14.73
C GLY A 238 6.22 -1.21 -13.38
N ILE A 239 7.38 -0.82 -12.81
CA ILE A 239 7.77 -1.24 -11.45
C ILE A 239 6.87 -0.57 -10.42
N SER A 240 6.67 0.74 -10.54
CA SER A 240 5.81 1.50 -9.63
C SER A 240 4.38 0.97 -9.61
N LYS A 241 3.80 0.70 -10.78
CA LYS A 241 2.46 0.09 -10.93
C LYS A 241 2.41 -1.31 -10.30
N GLY A 242 3.46 -2.12 -10.48
CA GLY A 242 3.58 -3.45 -9.86
C GLY A 242 3.64 -3.39 -8.32
N LEU A 243 4.44 -2.46 -7.76
CA LEU A 243 4.55 -2.27 -6.32
C LEU A 243 3.24 -1.74 -5.70
N LEU A 244 2.55 -0.82 -6.40
CA LEU A 244 1.22 -0.35 -6.00
C LEU A 244 0.20 -1.49 -5.95
N ALA A 245 0.22 -2.37 -6.95
CA ALA A 245 -0.64 -3.56 -6.99
C ALA A 245 -0.30 -4.54 -5.87
N ALA A 246 0.98 -4.74 -5.55
CA ALA A 246 1.43 -5.57 -4.42
C ALA A 246 0.95 -5.01 -3.08
N ALA A 247 1.11 -3.71 -2.83
CA ALA A 247 0.61 -3.05 -1.63
C ALA A 247 -0.92 -3.19 -1.50
N LEU A 248 -1.64 -3.04 -2.62
CA LEU A 248 -3.08 -3.23 -2.67
C LEU A 248 -3.49 -4.67 -2.29
N CYS A 249 -2.79 -5.68 -2.81
CA CYS A 249 -3.06 -7.08 -2.46
C CYS A 249 -2.80 -7.37 -0.98
N ILE A 250 -1.71 -6.86 -0.41
CA ILE A 250 -1.33 -7.10 0.98
C ILE A 250 -2.31 -6.43 1.95
N HIS A 251 -2.69 -5.19 1.66
CA HIS A 251 -3.54 -4.35 2.51
C HIS A 251 -4.96 -4.18 1.96
N TRP A 252 -5.48 -5.18 1.26
CA TRP A 252 -6.76 -5.14 0.55
C TRP A 252 -7.94 -4.69 1.41
N PHE A 253 -7.90 -4.97 2.72
CA PHE A 253 -8.91 -4.62 3.71
C PHE A 253 -8.90 -3.13 4.09
N ASN A 254 -7.84 -2.38 3.73
CA ASN A 254 -7.69 -0.97 4.06
C ASN A 254 -8.19 -0.09 2.90
N PRO A 255 -9.26 0.72 3.08
CA PRO A 255 -9.76 1.59 2.02
C PRO A 255 -8.73 2.63 1.55
N MET A 256 -7.80 3.06 2.42
CA MET A 256 -6.81 4.08 2.07
C MET A 256 -5.78 3.56 1.06
N VAL A 257 -5.49 2.27 1.02
CA VAL A 257 -4.60 1.71 -0.01
C VAL A 257 -5.25 1.76 -1.40
N TRP A 258 -6.57 1.63 -1.49
CA TRP A 258 -7.32 1.79 -2.74
C TRP A 258 -7.26 3.24 -3.22
N VAL A 259 -7.43 4.19 -2.30
CA VAL A 259 -7.27 5.62 -2.59
C VAL A 259 -5.85 5.92 -3.08
N MET A 260 -4.82 5.43 -2.39
CA MET A 260 -3.43 5.53 -2.81
C MET A 260 -3.23 4.95 -4.21
N TYR A 261 -3.74 3.74 -4.47
CA TYR A 261 -3.62 3.07 -5.77
C TYR A 261 -4.18 3.92 -6.91
N VAL A 262 -5.39 4.48 -6.75
CA VAL A 262 -6.04 5.30 -7.77
C VAL A 262 -5.28 6.60 -8.00
N PHE A 263 -4.97 7.34 -6.94
CA PHE A 263 -4.31 8.64 -7.08
C PHE A 263 -2.86 8.53 -7.53
N ALA A 264 -2.11 7.54 -7.05
CA ALA A 264 -0.74 7.33 -7.50
C ALA A 264 -0.66 6.98 -8.99
N ASN A 265 -1.56 6.09 -9.49
CA ASN A 265 -1.63 5.82 -10.92
C ASN A 265 -2.00 7.08 -11.73
N ARG A 266 -2.96 7.88 -11.26
CA ARG A 266 -3.31 9.15 -11.91
C ARG A 266 -2.15 10.13 -11.95
N ASP A 267 -1.37 10.24 -10.86
CA ASP A 267 -0.23 11.14 -10.81
C ASP A 267 0.95 10.63 -11.66
N LEU A 268 1.08 9.31 -11.88
CA LEU A 268 2.00 8.73 -12.86
C LEU A 268 1.67 9.22 -14.27
N GLU A 269 0.40 9.19 -14.67
CA GLU A 269 -0.04 9.69 -15.98
C GLU A 269 0.19 11.20 -16.11
N LEU A 270 -0.24 11.99 -15.12
CA LEU A 270 -0.01 13.45 -15.14
C LEU A 270 1.46 13.84 -15.22
N ALA A 271 2.35 13.04 -14.63
CA ALA A 271 3.79 13.29 -14.73
C ALA A 271 4.38 12.89 -16.10
N CYS A 272 3.74 11.96 -16.84
CA CYS A 272 4.09 11.71 -18.25
C CYS A 272 3.65 12.87 -19.13
N ASP A 273 2.42 13.36 -18.93
CA ASP A 273 1.92 14.52 -19.66
C ASP A 273 2.79 15.75 -19.43
N GLU A 274 3.17 16.01 -18.16
CA GLU A 274 4.09 17.10 -17.83
C GLU A 274 5.46 16.95 -18.55
N ALA A 275 5.98 15.72 -18.63
CA ALA A 275 7.25 15.45 -19.31
C ALA A 275 7.17 15.71 -20.82
N VAL A 276 6.04 15.41 -21.46
CA VAL A 276 5.79 15.72 -22.87
C VAL A 276 5.74 17.24 -23.07
N LEU A 277 4.97 17.95 -22.24
CA LEU A 277 4.86 19.41 -22.32
C LEU A 277 6.18 20.13 -22.04
N GLN A 278 6.99 19.60 -21.12
CA GLN A 278 8.34 20.14 -20.88
C GLN A 278 9.26 19.97 -22.09
N LYS A 279 9.08 18.89 -22.85
CA LYS A 279 9.90 18.61 -24.06
C LYS A 279 9.49 19.44 -25.27
N TYR A 280 8.20 19.61 -25.53
CA TYR A 280 7.68 20.27 -26.72
C TYR A 280 7.32 21.74 -26.49
N GLY A 281 7.31 22.19 -25.24
CA GLY A 281 6.91 23.54 -24.86
C GLY A 281 5.42 23.67 -24.54
N SER A 282 5.06 24.74 -23.85
CA SER A 282 3.68 25.01 -23.46
C SER A 282 2.76 25.41 -24.62
N SER A 283 3.32 25.83 -25.74
CA SER A 283 2.57 26.23 -26.93
C SER A 283 1.77 25.09 -27.54
N VAL A 284 2.27 23.84 -27.42
CA VAL A 284 1.61 22.65 -27.99
C VAL A 284 0.57 22.02 -27.06
N LYS A 285 0.27 22.67 -25.93
CA LYS A 285 -0.62 22.09 -24.90
C LYS A 285 -2.01 21.75 -25.42
N ALA A 286 -2.59 22.62 -26.23
CA ALA A 286 -3.91 22.41 -26.83
C ALA A 286 -3.90 21.25 -27.81
N GLU A 287 -2.91 21.20 -28.70
CA GLU A 287 -2.74 20.14 -29.70
C GLU A 287 -2.47 18.77 -29.04
N TYR A 288 -1.64 18.77 -28.01
CA TYR A 288 -1.38 17.57 -27.21
C TYR A 288 -2.65 17.06 -26.53
N ALA A 289 -3.43 17.96 -25.89
CA ALA A 289 -4.69 17.59 -25.26
C ALA A 289 -5.69 17.01 -26.27
N LEU A 290 -5.83 17.62 -27.44
CA LEU A 290 -6.67 17.10 -28.52
C LEU A 290 -6.21 15.73 -29.02
N ALA A 291 -4.89 15.51 -29.11
CA ALA A 291 -4.34 14.21 -29.48
C ALA A 291 -4.72 13.10 -28.47
N LEU A 292 -4.67 13.41 -27.16
CA LEU A 292 -5.07 12.46 -26.11
C LEU A 292 -6.58 12.21 -26.10
N VAL A 293 -7.40 13.26 -26.17
CA VAL A 293 -8.87 13.15 -26.19
C VAL A 293 -9.33 12.32 -27.39
N GLY A 294 -8.78 12.56 -28.57
CA GLY A 294 -9.15 11.81 -29.76
C GLY A 294 -8.75 10.32 -29.73
N MET A 295 -7.80 9.93 -28.87
CA MET A 295 -7.52 8.51 -28.59
C MET A 295 -8.54 7.91 -27.62
N GLU A 296 -8.95 8.67 -26.61
CA GLU A 296 -9.91 8.22 -25.60
C GLU A 296 -11.35 8.14 -26.18
N GLU A 297 -11.74 9.05 -27.05
CA GLU A 297 -13.04 9.02 -27.76
C GLU A 297 -13.19 7.76 -28.62
N LYS A 298 -12.15 7.35 -29.32
CA LYS A 298 -12.13 6.10 -30.08
C LYS A 298 -12.31 4.87 -29.18
N ARG A 299 -11.74 4.91 -27.96
CA ARG A 299 -11.91 3.85 -26.96
C ARG A 299 -13.35 3.71 -26.48
N LEU A 300 -14.05 4.84 -26.31
CA LEU A 300 -15.44 4.87 -25.82
C LEU A 300 -16.46 4.59 -26.92
N GLY A 301 -16.06 4.46 -28.18
CA GLY A 301 -16.95 4.25 -29.32
C GLY A 301 -17.87 5.45 -29.58
N PHE A 302 -17.55 6.62 -29.03
CA PHE A 302 -18.32 7.85 -29.22
C PHE A 302 -17.85 8.51 -30.53
N VAL A 303 -18.59 8.23 -31.61
CA VAL A 303 -18.48 9.05 -32.83
C VAL A 303 -19.40 10.26 -32.60
N PRO A 304 -18.90 11.50 -32.50
CA PRO A 304 -19.77 12.64 -32.49
C PRO A 304 -20.53 12.65 -33.83
N MET A 305 -21.86 12.57 -33.79
CA MET A 305 -22.69 12.88 -34.94
C MET A 305 -22.50 14.36 -35.28
N THR A 306 -21.74 14.63 -36.37
CA THR A 306 -21.74 15.92 -37.04
C THR A 306 -22.92 16.03 -37.97
#